data_b149bc268f548f56f4e662813a50358d
#
_entry.id   b149bc268f548f56f4e662813a50358d
#
_cell.length_a   1.000
_cell.length_b   1.000
_cell.length_c   1.000
_cell.angle_alpha   90.00
_cell.angle_beta   90.00
_cell.angle_gamma   90.00
#
_symmetry.space_group_name_H-M   'P 1'
#
loop_
_entity.id
_entity.type
_entity.pdbx_description
1 polymer ?
#
loop_
_entity_poly.entity_id
_entity_poly.type
_entity_poly.pdbx_seq_one_letter_code
_entity_poly.pdbx_strand_id
1 'polypeptide(L)'
;KKKKNLTLKKFIRANPIQLKFNITMRVFNPFGPKIAITKIPKKIINKINKEVDLIVNNKSRSKKSDYSKELVGQVKQEIRLSNKFVNKHILKFIKLNVKKYIKQCTNKNVKKMNLKSFWVVRQYKNEYNPVHFHNGNISGVGYLKIPKNITKGTKRLKTNGTIDFIHGSKSFLSNSLHNHNPKVGDMIIFPNYLMHTAYPF
;
A
#
# COMPACT_ATOMS: atom_id res chain seq x y z
N LYS A 1 -32.72 53.83 14.98
CA LYS A 1 -31.40 53.22 14.65
C LYS A 1 -31.44 51.72 14.96
N LYS A 2 -31.96 50.93 14.01
CA LYS A 2 -31.84 49.47 14.02
C LYS A 2 -30.87 49.13 12.90
N LYS A 3 -29.68 48.65 13.22
CA LYS A 3 -28.77 48.02 12.27
C LYS A 3 -27.96 46.93 12.95
N LYS A 4 -27.96 45.77 12.28
CA LYS A 4 -26.93 44.74 12.35
C LYS A 4 -26.94 43.74 13.51
N ASN A 5 -27.82 42.79 13.43
CA ASN A 5 -27.58 41.48 14.03
C ASN A 5 -28.01 40.33 13.09
N LEU A 6 -27.70 40.46 11.80
CA LEU A 6 -28.10 39.45 10.77
C LEU A 6 -26.91 38.77 10.08
N THR A 7 -25.69 38.98 10.55
CA THR A 7 -24.52 38.49 9.81
C THR A 7 -23.84 37.29 10.46
N LEU A 8 -24.14 36.95 11.71
CA LEU A 8 -23.46 35.80 12.37
C LEU A 8 -24.15 34.43 12.18
N LYS A 9 -25.44 34.41 11.88
CA LYS A 9 -26.17 33.13 11.70
C LYS A 9 -26.04 32.52 10.29
N LYS A 10 -25.51 33.20 9.32
CA LYS A 10 -25.27 32.69 7.95
C LYS A 10 -23.89 32.01 7.79
N PHE A 11 -22.97 32.24 8.73
CA PHE A 11 -21.61 31.67 8.63
C PHE A 11 -21.46 30.26 9.22
N ILE A 12 -22.45 29.75 9.96
CA ILE A 12 -22.37 28.44 10.62
C ILE A 12 -22.97 27.31 9.76
N ARG A 13 -23.51 27.59 8.57
CA ARG A 13 -24.05 26.58 7.64
C ARG A 13 -23.18 26.25 6.44
N ALA A 14 -21.95 26.70 6.42
CA ALA A 14 -21.05 26.38 5.32
C ALA A 14 -19.86 25.60 5.82
N ASN A 15 -19.80 24.42 5.31
CA ASN A 15 -18.73 23.45 5.22
C ASN A 15 -18.80 22.28 6.20
N PRO A 16 -19.25 21.12 5.70
CA PRO A 16 -18.75 19.88 6.25
C PRO A 16 -17.23 19.93 6.11
N ILE A 17 -16.51 19.79 7.21
CA ILE A 17 -15.06 19.65 7.21
C ILE A 17 -14.75 18.44 6.34
N GLN A 18 -14.57 18.67 5.04
CA GLN A 18 -13.84 17.73 4.20
C GLN A 18 -12.43 17.72 4.77
N LEU A 19 -12.14 16.70 5.55
CA LEU A 19 -10.77 16.31 5.84
C LEU A 19 -10.07 16.08 4.50
N LYS A 20 -9.53 17.15 3.90
CA LYS A 20 -8.58 17.07 2.80
C LYS A 20 -7.34 16.43 3.40
N PHE A 21 -7.27 15.11 3.28
CA PHE A 21 -6.00 14.44 3.45
C PHE A 21 -5.10 14.98 2.33
N ASN A 22 -4.21 15.92 2.66
CA ASN A 22 -3.10 16.29 1.79
C ASN A 22 -2.12 15.10 1.75
N ILE A 23 -2.54 14.04 1.07
CA ILE A 23 -1.71 12.87 0.84
C ILE A 23 -0.76 13.26 -0.28
N THR A 24 0.48 13.55 0.09
CA THR A 24 1.55 13.78 -0.88
C THR A 24 1.84 12.46 -1.59
N MET A 25 1.61 12.42 -2.90
CA MET A 25 1.95 11.28 -3.74
C MET A 25 3.10 11.67 -4.67
N ARG A 26 4.20 10.94 -4.60
CA ARG A 26 5.31 11.04 -5.54
C ARG A 26 5.18 9.98 -6.62
N VAL A 27 5.10 10.40 -7.89
CA VAL A 27 5.19 9.52 -9.06
C VAL A 27 6.53 9.75 -9.73
N PHE A 28 7.25 8.67 -10.02
CA PHE A 28 8.59 8.75 -10.61
C PHE A 28 8.86 7.53 -11.50
N ASN A 29 9.84 7.68 -12.38
CA ASN A 29 10.28 6.64 -13.30
C ASN A 29 11.69 6.19 -12.92
N PRO A 30 11.86 5.09 -12.17
CA PRO A 30 13.19 4.54 -11.94
C PRO A 30 13.76 3.88 -13.22
N PHE A 31 12.86 3.47 -14.11
CA PHE A 31 13.09 2.89 -15.45
C PHE A 31 11.79 3.05 -16.27
N GLY A 32 11.43 2.19 -17.21
CA GLY A 32 10.22 2.35 -18.05
C GLY A 32 8.89 2.52 -17.31
N PRO A 33 8.44 1.59 -16.43
CA PRO A 33 7.20 1.74 -15.64
C PRO A 33 7.31 2.84 -14.57
N LYS A 34 6.24 3.61 -14.41
CA LYS A 34 6.13 4.58 -13.32
C LYS A 34 5.76 3.87 -12.03
N ILE A 35 6.33 4.32 -10.91
CA ILE A 35 6.00 3.89 -9.55
C ILE A 35 5.51 5.11 -8.78
N ALA A 36 4.52 4.92 -7.90
CA ALA A 36 4.07 5.96 -6.99
C ALA A 36 4.31 5.55 -5.54
N ILE A 37 4.78 6.48 -4.73
CA ILE A 37 4.87 6.33 -3.28
C ILE A 37 3.93 7.34 -2.63
N THR A 38 3.11 6.85 -1.69
CA THR A 38 2.20 7.65 -0.88
C THR A 38 2.17 7.13 0.54
N LYS A 39 1.39 7.76 1.43
CA LYS A 39 1.29 7.36 2.84
C LYS A 39 -0.10 6.86 3.19
N ILE A 40 -0.13 5.73 3.89
CA ILE A 40 -1.36 5.19 4.50
C ILE A 40 -1.63 5.97 5.79
N PRO A 41 -2.82 6.55 5.97
CA PRO A 41 -3.19 7.23 7.20
C PRO A 41 -3.10 6.31 8.42
N LYS A 42 -2.54 6.80 9.53
CA LYS A 42 -2.37 6.05 10.80
C LYS A 42 -3.68 5.38 11.26
N LYS A 43 -4.82 6.05 11.07
CA LYS A 43 -6.16 5.50 11.39
C LYS A 43 -6.47 4.22 10.61
N ILE A 44 -6.08 4.13 9.33
CA ILE A 44 -6.27 2.93 8.49
C ILE A 44 -5.31 1.84 8.95
N ILE A 45 -4.03 2.16 9.17
CA ILE A 45 -3.02 1.22 9.69
C ILE A 45 -3.51 0.57 10.97
N ASN A 46 -3.97 1.37 11.94
CA ASN A 46 -4.44 0.88 13.24
C ASN A 46 -5.65 -0.06 13.08
N LYS A 47 -6.58 0.26 12.16
CA LYS A 47 -7.74 -0.61 11.90
C LYS A 47 -7.34 -1.95 11.30
N ILE A 48 -6.43 -1.94 10.31
CA ILE A 48 -5.95 -3.17 9.69
C ILE A 48 -5.20 -4.02 10.72
N ASN A 49 -4.27 -3.44 11.47
CA ASN A 49 -3.52 -4.15 12.49
C ASN A 49 -4.43 -4.78 13.54
N LYS A 50 -5.43 -4.04 14.05
CA LYS A 50 -6.41 -4.57 15.01
C LYS A 50 -7.20 -5.75 14.43
N GLU A 51 -7.66 -5.66 13.18
CA GLU A 51 -8.41 -6.75 12.53
C GLU A 51 -7.52 -7.99 12.33
N VAL A 52 -6.28 -7.80 11.89
CA VAL A 52 -5.30 -8.88 11.74
C VAL A 52 -5.01 -9.55 13.08
N ASP A 53 -4.79 -8.78 14.14
CA ASP A 53 -4.55 -9.32 15.48
C ASP A 53 -5.77 -10.13 15.99
N LEU A 54 -7.01 -9.68 15.74
CA LEU A 54 -8.23 -10.42 16.05
C LEU A 54 -8.37 -11.73 15.25
N ILE A 55 -7.92 -11.76 13.99
CA ILE A 55 -7.95 -12.95 13.16
C ILE A 55 -6.92 -13.96 13.68
N VAL A 56 -5.68 -13.53 13.90
CA VAL A 56 -4.57 -14.42 14.27
C VAL A 56 -4.77 -15.02 15.67
N ASN A 57 -5.34 -14.28 16.60
CA ASN A 57 -5.61 -14.77 17.96
C ASN A 57 -6.80 -15.74 18.04
N ASN A 58 -7.50 -16.00 16.94
CA ASN A 58 -8.60 -16.94 16.86
C ASN A 58 -8.30 -18.03 15.82
N LYS A 59 -8.07 -19.27 16.25
CA LYS A 59 -7.69 -20.41 15.39
C LYS A 59 -8.68 -20.63 14.22
N SER A 60 -9.98 -20.59 14.47
CA SER A 60 -11.02 -20.79 13.45
C SER A 60 -10.99 -19.65 12.41
N ARG A 61 -10.91 -18.40 12.84
CA ARG A 61 -10.82 -17.25 11.94
C ARG A 61 -9.51 -17.27 11.15
N SER A 62 -8.39 -17.60 11.79
CA SER A 62 -7.08 -17.72 11.14
C SER A 62 -7.12 -18.73 10.01
N LYS A 63 -7.63 -19.94 10.26
CA LYS A 63 -7.78 -21.00 9.22
C LYS A 63 -8.68 -20.53 8.07
N LYS A 64 -9.83 -19.89 8.37
CA LYS A 64 -10.78 -19.38 7.36
C LYS A 64 -10.21 -18.22 6.53
N SER A 65 -9.30 -17.46 7.08
CA SER A 65 -8.70 -16.28 6.44
C SER A 65 -7.36 -16.58 5.80
N ASP A 66 -6.86 -17.80 5.89
CA ASP A 66 -5.61 -18.22 5.26
C ASP A 66 -5.71 -18.10 3.74
N TYR A 67 -4.74 -17.38 3.15
CA TYR A 67 -4.67 -17.11 1.72
C TYR A 67 -3.35 -17.59 1.09
N SER A 68 -2.52 -18.28 1.86
CA SER A 68 -1.17 -18.69 1.47
C SER A 68 -1.14 -19.58 0.21
N LYS A 69 -2.15 -20.42 0.01
CA LYS A 69 -2.25 -21.30 -1.17
C LYS A 69 -2.41 -20.54 -2.49
N GLU A 70 -2.84 -19.31 -2.46
CA GLU A 70 -3.07 -18.46 -3.64
C GLU A 70 -1.87 -17.56 -3.96
N LEU A 71 -0.82 -17.61 -3.13
CA LEU A 71 0.30 -16.69 -3.18
C LEU A 71 1.63 -17.44 -3.28
N VAL A 72 2.67 -16.72 -3.72
CA VAL A 72 4.01 -17.30 -3.94
C VAL A 72 4.95 -17.11 -2.74
N GLY A 73 4.50 -16.41 -1.72
CA GLY A 73 5.30 -16.06 -0.55
C GLY A 73 5.81 -17.29 0.20
N GLN A 74 7.08 -17.29 0.57
CA GLN A 74 7.68 -18.24 1.48
C GLN A 74 7.53 -17.72 2.91
N VAL A 75 6.27 -17.54 3.31
CA VAL A 75 5.86 -16.93 4.58
C VAL A 75 4.76 -17.76 5.24
N LYS A 76 4.75 -17.76 6.58
CA LYS A 76 3.81 -18.58 7.36
C LYS A 76 2.39 -18.03 7.43
N GLN A 77 2.23 -16.73 7.24
CA GLN A 77 0.92 -16.09 7.45
C GLN A 77 0.60 -15.07 6.36
N GLU A 78 -0.34 -15.45 5.52
CA GLU A 78 -0.96 -14.59 4.51
C GLU A 78 -2.47 -14.57 4.74
N ILE A 79 -3.00 -13.43 5.10
CA ILE A 79 -4.33 -13.28 5.67
C ILE A 79 -5.23 -12.48 4.73
N ARG A 80 -6.26 -13.10 4.20
CA ARG A 80 -7.30 -12.41 3.45
C ARG A 80 -8.27 -11.71 4.40
N LEU A 81 -8.40 -10.40 4.28
CA LEU A 81 -9.41 -9.65 5.02
C LEU A 81 -10.78 -9.76 4.34
N SER A 82 -11.84 -9.77 5.14
CA SER A 82 -13.21 -9.88 4.60
C SER A 82 -13.55 -8.68 3.71
N ASN A 83 -14.30 -8.92 2.63
CA ASN A 83 -14.76 -7.85 1.72
C ASN A 83 -15.54 -6.76 2.48
N LYS A 84 -16.35 -7.15 3.49
CA LYS A 84 -17.08 -6.20 4.35
C LYS A 84 -16.13 -5.24 5.07
N PHE A 85 -15.05 -5.75 5.65
CA PHE A 85 -14.05 -4.94 6.33
C PHE A 85 -13.31 -4.02 5.35
N VAL A 86 -12.83 -4.58 4.22
CA VAL A 86 -12.10 -3.84 3.19
C VAL A 86 -12.96 -2.71 2.61
N ASN A 87 -14.21 -2.99 2.24
CA ASN A 87 -15.13 -2.01 1.68
C ASN A 87 -15.39 -0.87 2.67
N LYS A 88 -15.60 -1.18 3.94
CA LYS A 88 -15.91 -0.19 4.99
C LYS A 88 -14.72 0.70 5.34
N HIS A 89 -13.49 0.17 5.36
CA HIS A 89 -12.36 0.86 5.99
C HIS A 89 -11.21 1.22 5.06
N ILE A 90 -11.06 0.54 3.91
CA ILE A 90 -9.85 0.60 3.08
C ILE A 90 -10.14 1.02 1.64
N LEU A 91 -11.22 0.52 1.05
CA LEU A 91 -11.49 0.62 -0.39
C LEU A 91 -11.50 2.07 -0.91
N LYS A 92 -12.12 3.01 -0.15
CA LYS A 92 -12.16 4.42 -0.54
C LYS A 92 -10.75 5.02 -0.67
N PHE A 93 -9.87 4.69 0.27
CA PHE A 93 -8.48 5.14 0.27
C PHE A 93 -7.72 4.57 -0.94
N ILE A 94 -7.82 3.25 -1.19
CA ILE A 94 -7.17 2.62 -2.35
C ILE A 94 -7.67 3.24 -3.65
N LYS A 95 -8.99 3.32 -3.84
CA LYS A 95 -9.58 3.89 -5.06
C LYS A 95 -9.10 5.31 -5.35
N LEU A 96 -9.04 6.15 -4.33
CA LEU A 96 -8.57 7.54 -4.46
C LEU A 96 -7.12 7.59 -4.95
N ASN A 97 -6.22 6.83 -4.30
CA ASN A 97 -4.80 6.85 -4.62
C ASN A 97 -4.50 6.22 -5.98
N VAL A 98 -5.14 5.10 -6.34
CA VAL A 98 -4.96 4.47 -7.65
C VAL A 98 -5.49 5.36 -8.77
N LYS A 99 -6.65 6.01 -8.60
CA LYS A 99 -7.15 6.99 -9.58
C LYS A 99 -6.18 8.17 -9.77
N LYS A 100 -5.63 8.70 -8.67
CA LYS A 100 -4.63 9.77 -8.71
C LYS A 100 -3.36 9.32 -9.43
N TYR A 101 -2.86 8.12 -9.12
CA TYR A 101 -1.71 7.51 -9.77
C TYR A 101 -1.92 7.40 -11.29
N ILE A 102 -3.04 6.80 -11.73
CA ILE A 102 -3.32 6.64 -13.17
C ILE A 102 -3.42 8.01 -13.85
N LYS A 103 -4.10 8.98 -13.23
CA LYS A 103 -4.18 10.33 -13.78
C LYS A 103 -2.80 10.98 -13.94
N GLN A 104 -1.93 10.85 -12.95
CA GLN A 104 -0.55 11.39 -13.02
C GLN A 104 0.32 10.65 -14.06
N CYS A 105 0.07 9.36 -14.29
CA CYS A 105 0.80 8.58 -15.28
C CYS A 105 0.36 8.83 -16.72
N THR A 106 -0.94 9.04 -16.94
CA THR A 106 -1.56 8.99 -18.28
C THR A 106 -2.32 10.25 -18.66
N ASN A 107 -2.49 11.18 -17.74
CA ASN A 107 -3.41 12.34 -17.84
C ASN A 107 -4.88 11.99 -18.07
N LYS A 108 -5.28 10.71 -17.90
CA LYS A 108 -6.64 10.22 -18.08
C LYS A 108 -7.35 9.96 -16.76
N ASN A 109 -8.66 10.15 -16.71
CA ASN A 109 -9.49 9.82 -15.56
C ASN A 109 -10.08 8.42 -15.70
N VAL A 110 -10.02 7.61 -14.63
CA VAL A 110 -10.62 6.28 -14.57
C VAL A 110 -12.02 6.37 -13.97
N LYS A 111 -13.03 5.96 -14.73
CA LYS A 111 -14.45 5.96 -14.31
C LYS A 111 -14.74 4.80 -13.34
N LYS A 112 -14.48 3.57 -13.75
CA LYS A 112 -14.74 2.34 -12.96
C LYS A 112 -13.44 1.67 -12.51
N MET A 113 -13.44 1.13 -11.30
CA MET A 113 -12.30 0.40 -10.75
C MET A 113 -12.79 -0.64 -9.74
N ASN A 114 -12.34 -1.87 -9.91
CA ASN A 114 -12.63 -2.99 -9.02
C ASN A 114 -11.36 -3.42 -8.29
N LEU A 115 -11.46 -3.60 -6.98
CA LEU A 115 -10.41 -4.24 -6.19
C LEU A 115 -10.59 -5.76 -6.32
N LYS A 116 -9.61 -6.43 -6.92
CA LYS A 116 -9.66 -7.89 -7.13
C LYS A 116 -9.41 -8.65 -5.83
N SER A 117 -8.35 -8.28 -5.11
CA SER A 117 -7.94 -8.95 -3.88
C SER A 117 -7.27 -7.97 -2.92
N PHE A 118 -7.34 -8.29 -1.63
CA PHE A 118 -6.64 -7.59 -0.58
C PHE A 118 -6.29 -8.58 0.53
N TRP A 119 -5.01 -8.67 0.83
CA TRP A 119 -4.49 -9.54 1.88
C TRP A 119 -3.39 -8.84 2.67
N VAL A 120 -3.03 -9.40 3.81
CA VAL A 120 -1.95 -8.93 4.67
C VAL A 120 -0.94 -10.06 4.86
N VAL A 121 0.32 -9.78 4.56
CA VAL A 121 1.44 -10.67 4.80
C VAL A 121 2.04 -10.32 6.18
N ARG A 122 2.20 -11.32 7.04
CA ARG A 122 2.98 -11.23 8.27
C ARG A 122 4.28 -11.99 8.05
N GLN A 123 5.26 -11.26 7.57
CA GLN A 123 6.59 -11.81 7.31
C GLN A 123 7.41 -11.84 8.61
N TYR A 124 7.95 -12.98 8.94
CA TYR A 124 8.86 -13.20 10.07
C TYR A 124 10.31 -13.31 9.59
N LYS A 125 11.25 -13.46 10.55
CA LYS A 125 12.67 -13.61 10.26
C LYS A 125 12.92 -14.74 9.25
N ASN A 126 13.78 -14.48 8.27
CA ASN A 126 14.15 -15.38 7.17
C ASN A 126 13.03 -15.73 6.18
N GLU A 127 11.81 -15.22 6.36
CA GLU A 127 10.74 -15.36 5.38
C GLU A 127 10.88 -14.30 4.28
N TYR A 128 10.41 -14.62 3.06
CA TYR A 128 10.56 -13.74 1.90
C TYR A 128 9.46 -13.98 0.87
N ASN A 129 9.30 -13.05 -0.07
CA ASN A 129 8.54 -13.28 -1.27
C ASN A 129 9.50 -13.38 -2.47
N PRO A 130 9.51 -14.49 -3.23
CA PRO A 130 10.34 -14.64 -4.41
C PRO A 130 9.96 -13.60 -5.48
N VAL A 131 10.75 -13.53 -6.55
CA VAL A 131 10.42 -12.66 -7.69
C VAL A 131 9.12 -13.12 -8.32
N HIS A 132 8.17 -12.19 -8.42
CA HIS A 132 6.84 -12.45 -8.97
C HIS A 132 6.18 -11.17 -9.51
N PHE A 133 5.02 -11.34 -10.12
CA PHE A 133 4.11 -10.29 -10.56
C PHE A 133 2.66 -10.67 -10.23
N HIS A 134 1.72 -9.76 -10.46
CA HIS A 134 0.32 -9.98 -10.11
C HIS A 134 -0.61 -9.94 -11.31
N ASN A 135 -1.79 -10.52 -11.15
CA ASN A 135 -2.90 -10.38 -12.10
C ASN A 135 -3.61 -9.03 -11.93
N GLY A 136 -4.19 -8.50 -13.01
CA GLY A 136 -4.93 -7.23 -13.00
C GLY A 136 -4.22 -6.15 -13.81
N ASN A 137 -4.36 -4.89 -13.41
CA ASN A 137 -3.72 -3.76 -14.09
C ASN A 137 -2.78 -2.98 -13.16
N ILE A 138 -3.17 -2.82 -11.91
CA ILE A 138 -2.42 -2.07 -10.89
C ILE A 138 -2.28 -2.93 -9.65
N SER A 139 -1.10 -2.93 -9.09
CA SER A 139 -0.76 -3.54 -7.80
C SER A 139 -0.25 -2.49 -6.81
N GLY A 140 -0.20 -2.88 -5.55
CA GLY A 140 0.37 -2.03 -4.51
C GLY A 140 0.75 -2.83 -3.28
N VAL A 141 1.77 -2.36 -2.58
CA VAL A 141 2.21 -2.89 -1.29
C VAL A 141 2.18 -1.77 -0.26
N GLY A 142 1.70 -2.09 0.94
CA GLY A 142 1.62 -1.15 2.06
C GLY A 142 2.27 -1.69 3.32
N TYR A 143 3.02 -0.87 4.03
CA TYR A 143 3.78 -1.27 5.22
C TYR A 143 3.08 -0.82 6.50
N LEU A 144 2.58 -1.77 7.27
CA LEU A 144 1.73 -1.53 8.45
C LEU A 144 2.51 -1.60 9.77
N LYS A 145 3.48 -2.51 9.85
CA LYS A 145 4.41 -2.69 10.96
C LYS A 145 5.79 -3.04 10.38
N ILE A 146 6.85 -2.55 10.97
CA ILE A 146 8.24 -2.84 10.58
C ILE A 146 9.05 -3.03 11.86
N PRO A 147 9.85 -4.10 11.99
CA PRO A 147 10.78 -4.26 13.10
C PRO A 147 11.80 -3.12 13.18
N LYS A 148 12.18 -2.71 14.39
CA LYS A 148 13.11 -1.58 14.59
C LYS A 148 14.47 -1.77 13.89
N ASN A 149 14.88 -3.02 13.67
CA ASN A 149 16.21 -3.40 13.17
C ASN A 149 16.18 -4.10 11.81
N ILE A 150 15.08 -3.96 11.04
CA ILE A 150 14.88 -4.68 9.78
C ILE A 150 16.04 -4.51 8.79
N THR A 151 16.62 -3.31 8.72
CA THR A 151 17.69 -2.98 7.76
C THR A 151 19.09 -3.05 8.33
N LYS A 152 19.27 -3.56 9.55
CA LYS A 152 20.59 -3.77 10.15
C LYS A 152 21.24 -5.01 9.55
N GLY A 153 21.89 -4.88 8.42
CA GLY A 153 22.74 -5.89 7.83
C GLY A 153 24.22 -5.56 8.03
N THR A 154 25.07 -6.58 8.05
CA THR A 154 26.53 -6.45 8.17
C THR A 154 27.19 -6.10 6.83
N LYS A 155 26.51 -6.31 5.70
CA LYS A 155 27.05 -6.07 4.37
C LYS A 155 26.78 -4.64 3.87
N ARG A 156 27.60 -4.19 2.91
CA ARG A 156 27.48 -2.86 2.27
C ARG A 156 26.11 -2.62 1.67
N LEU A 157 25.51 -3.61 1.00
CA LEU A 157 24.15 -3.56 0.47
C LEU A 157 23.19 -4.06 1.55
N LYS A 158 22.44 -3.14 2.11
CA LYS A 158 21.43 -3.43 3.16
C LYS A 158 20.09 -3.75 2.50
N THR A 159 19.93 -4.98 2.04
CA THR A 159 18.70 -5.45 1.38
C THR A 159 17.68 -6.06 2.35
N ASN A 160 18.07 -6.35 3.60
CA ASN A 160 17.19 -6.99 4.58
C ASN A 160 15.86 -6.28 4.72
N GLY A 161 14.78 -6.99 4.47
CA GLY A 161 13.40 -6.51 4.57
C GLY A 161 13.03 -5.41 3.57
N THR A 162 13.87 -5.15 2.56
CA THR A 162 13.56 -4.23 1.47
C THR A 162 12.77 -4.92 0.37
N ILE A 163 12.23 -4.13 -0.56
CA ILE A 163 11.58 -4.63 -1.78
C ILE A 163 12.34 -4.12 -3.00
N ASP A 164 12.64 -5.01 -3.93
CA ASP A 164 13.16 -4.66 -5.25
C ASP A 164 12.06 -4.73 -6.30
N PHE A 165 12.06 -3.73 -7.17
CA PHE A 165 11.31 -3.72 -8.42
C PHE A 165 12.28 -3.93 -9.56
N ILE A 166 11.93 -4.83 -10.49
CA ILE A 166 12.82 -5.33 -11.54
C ILE A 166 12.19 -5.04 -12.90
N HIS A 167 12.92 -4.38 -13.81
CA HIS A 167 12.46 -4.13 -15.17
C HIS A 167 13.61 -3.99 -16.15
N GLY A 168 13.55 -4.74 -17.27
CA GLY A 168 14.57 -4.72 -18.31
C GLY A 168 15.91 -5.29 -17.87
N SER A 169 16.96 -4.97 -18.61
CA SER A 169 18.34 -5.40 -18.37
C SER A 169 19.19 -4.23 -17.90
N LYS A 170 20.18 -4.52 -17.07
CA LYS A 170 21.20 -3.54 -16.71
C LYS A 170 22.14 -3.32 -17.89
N SER A 171 22.33 -2.06 -18.29
CA SER A 171 23.28 -1.66 -19.32
C SER A 171 23.95 -0.34 -18.95
N PHE A 172 24.84 0.16 -19.81
CA PHE A 172 25.45 1.47 -19.62
C PHE A 172 24.37 2.56 -19.54
N LEU A 173 24.40 3.36 -18.49
CA LEU A 173 23.42 4.40 -18.17
C LEU A 173 21.97 3.92 -17.94
N SER A 174 21.75 2.60 -17.76
CA SER A 174 20.43 2.04 -17.48
C SER A 174 20.48 1.12 -16.27
N ASN A 175 19.57 1.33 -15.32
CA ASN A 175 19.35 0.46 -14.18
C ASN A 175 18.14 -0.45 -14.40
N SER A 176 18.26 -1.72 -14.01
CA SER A 176 17.16 -2.70 -14.03
C SER A 176 16.50 -2.92 -12.67
N LEU A 177 17.06 -2.34 -11.61
CA LEU A 177 16.60 -2.52 -10.24
C LEU A 177 16.27 -1.19 -9.58
N HIS A 178 15.14 -1.15 -8.88
CA HIS A 178 14.81 -0.07 -7.96
C HIS A 178 14.51 -0.66 -6.59
N ASN A 179 15.39 -0.38 -5.61
CA ASN A 179 15.23 -0.83 -4.22
C ASN A 179 14.46 0.21 -3.41
N HIS A 180 13.47 -0.24 -2.65
CA HIS A 180 12.79 0.60 -1.67
C HIS A 180 13.01 0.05 -0.26
N ASN A 181 13.53 0.92 0.60
CA ASN A 181 13.67 0.66 2.04
C ASN A 181 12.37 1.11 2.74
N PRO A 182 11.54 0.17 3.23
CA PRO A 182 10.20 0.49 3.69
C PRO A 182 10.20 1.26 5.02
N LYS A 183 9.23 2.17 5.14
CA LYS A 183 8.87 2.84 6.39
C LYS A 183 7.41 2.59 6.71
N VAL A 184 7.06 2.50 8.00
CA VAL A 184 5.65 2.34 8.40
C VAL A 184 4.81 3.44 7.77
N GLY A 185 3.72 3.03 7.15
CA GLY A 185 2.81 3.91 6.41
C GLY A 185 3.15 4.09 4.94
N ASP A 186 4.29 3.63 4.44
CA ASP A 186 4.53 3.66 2.99
C ASP A 186 3.49 2.81 2.27
N MET A 187 3.02 3.32 1.14
CA MET A 187 2.25 2.58 0.16
C MET A 187 2.85 2.83 -1.22
N ILE A 188 3.27 1.77 -1.88
CA ILE A 188 3.81 1.81 -3.23
C ILE A 188 2.73 1.31 -4.17
N ILE A 189 2.51 2.01 -5.29
CA ILE A 189 1.55 1.65 -6.34
C ILE A 189 2.33 1.53 -7.65
N PHE A 190 2.10 0.45 -8.39
CA PHE A 190 2.86 0.11 -9.59
C PHE A 190 2.02 -0.73 -10.56
N PRO A 191 2.41 -0.82 -11.86
CA PRO A 191 1.76 -1.72 -12.80
C PRO A 191 1.90 -3.18 -12.34
N ASN A 192 0.83 -3.97 -12.50
CA ASN A 192 0.79 -5.36 -12.03
C ASN A 192 1.89 -6.27 -12.61
N TYR A 193 2.30 -6.02 -13.86
CA TYR A 193 3.34 -6.79 -14.56
C TYR A 193 4.76 -6.50 -14.06
N LEU A 194 4.96 -5.46 -13.25
CA LEU A 194 6.28 -5.12 -12.73
C LEU A 194 6.74 -6.16 -11.72
N MET A 195 7.78 -6.90 -12.09
CA MET A 195 8.35 -7.92 -11.23
C MET A 195 8.95 -7.30 -9.97
N HIS A 196 8.76 -7.98 -8.86
CA HIS A 196 9.26 -7.52 -7.57
C HIS A 196 9.51 -8.69 -6.61
N THR A 197 10.34 -8.44 -5.60
CA THR A 197 10.70 -9.41 -4.56
C THR A 197 10.84 -8.69 -3.22
N ALA A 198 10.36 -9.31 -2.14
CA ALA A 198 10.58 -8.82 -0.78
C ALA A 198 11.65 -9.69 -0.10
N TYR A 199 12.73 -9.06 0.32
CA TYR A 199 13.85 -9.75 0.95
C TYR A 199 13.55 -10.19 2.38
N PRO A 200 14.20 -11.27 2.86
CA PRO A 200 14.17 -11.68 4.26
C PRO A 200 14.88 -10.65 5.15
N PHE A 201 14.67 -10.77 6.47
CA PHE A 201 15.34 -9.96 7.49
C PHE A 201 15.65 -10.76 8.75
#